data_ebc1ecd2c06f8170efa44ff4d656852f
#
_entry.id   ebc1ecd2c06f8170efa44ff4d656852f
#
_cell.length_a   1.000
_cell.length_b   1.000
_cell.length_c   1.000
_cell.angle_alpha   90.00
_cell.angle_beta   90.00
_cell.angle_gamma   90.00
#
_symmetry.space_group_name_H-M   'P 1'
#
loop_
_entity.id
_entity.type
_entity.pdbx_description
1 polymer ?
#
loop_
_entity_poly.entity_id
_entity_poly.type
_entity_poly.pdbx_seq_one_letter_code
_entity_poly.pdbx_strand_id
1 'polypeptide(L)'
;GWVAIADRRGHAGREGAALRHRRAQQIGKVEGGPGWRVRRAFPQAIATRVGPQWNAAHGTHHRIAGLARESSKPGRGGIERWTGQASAAWSLEHLEDDAPRIQAKMLKAFSEVTGVRAEPSHAEVHRWRYAQTTTPLGASHLWDAKSGIGACGDWCIGHRVEDAFVSGLELALAAL
;
A
#
# COMPACT_ATOMS: atom_id res chain seq x y z
N GLY A 1 3.43 -32.67 -1.95
CA GLY A 1 3.10 -31.35 -2.43
C GLY A 1 3.37 -30.32 -1.32
N TRP A 2 3.93 -29.18 -1.69
CA TRP A 2 4.15 -28.06 -0.78
C TRP A 2 3.31 -26.86 -1.23
N VAL A 3 2.90 -26.04 -0.27
CA VAL A 3 2.09 -24.84 -0.49
C VAL A 3 2.95 -23.63 -0.11
N ALA A 4 3.12 -22.73 -1.05
CA ALA A 4 3.71 -21.41 -0.80
C ALA A 4 2.57 -20.41 -0.63
N ILE A 5 2.53 -19.73 0.52
CA ILE A 5 1.56 -18.66 0.79
C ILE A 5 2.29 -17.34 0.58
N ALA A 6 1.99 -16.68 -0.54
CA ALA A 6 2.46 -15.33 -0.82
C ALA A 6 1.32 -14.35 -0.54
N ASP A 7 1.41 -13.57 0.53
CA ASP A 7 0.32 -12.66 0.87
C ASP A 7 0.77 -11.34 1.50
N ARG A 8 -0.07 -10.34 1.26
CA ARG A 8 -0.08 -9.12 2.04
C ARG A 8 -0.78 -9.43 3.38
N ARG A 9 -0.21 -8.97 4.46
CA ARG A 9 -0.66 -8.99 5.86
C ARG A 9 -2.16 -9.23 6.11
N GLY A 10 -2.49 -9.95 7.10
CA GLY A 10 -3.85 -10.23 7.55
C GLY A 10 -4.36 -11.60 7.10
N HIS A 11 -4.07 -12.04 5.88
CA HIS A 11 -4.41 -13.38 5.45
C HIS A 11 -3.41 -14.42 5.96
N ALA A 12 -2.10 -14.10 5.92
CA ALA A 12 -1.06 -14.97 6.44
C ALA A 12 -1.29 -15.38 7.92
N GLY A 13 -1.93 -14.53 8.72
CA GLY A 13 -2.31 -14.85 10.09
C GLY A 13 -3.39 -15.93 10.20
N ARG A 14 -4.36 -15.98 9.28
CA ARG A 14 -5.43 -17.00 9.26
C ARG A 14 -4.98 -18.30 8.61
N GLU A 15 -4.27 -18.22 7.54
CA GLU A 15 -3.68 -19.36 6.85
C GLU A 15 -2.45 -19.90 7.58
N GLY A 16 -1.73 -19.05 8.31
CA GLY A 16 -0.65 -19.39 9.23
C GLY A 16 -1.10 -20.29 10.38
N ALA A 17 -2.40 -20.44 10.63
CA ALA A 17 -2.91 -21.48 11.51
C ALA A 17 -2.63 -22.90 10.97
N ALA A 18 -2.46 -23.05 9.65
CA ALA A 18 -2.00 -24.29 9.03
C ALA A 18 -0.46 -24.48 9.16
N LEU A 19 0.29 -23.40 9.31
CA LEU A 19 1.68 -23.40 9.71
C LEU A 19 1.73 -23.66 11.22
N ARG A 20 2.24 -24.79 11.62
CA ARG A 20 2.31 -25.21 13.03
C ARG A 20 2.67 -24.06 14.00
N HIS A 21 2.09 -24.08 15.19
CA HIS A 21 2.03 -23.04 16.25
C HIS A 21 3.19 -22.04 16.33
N ARG A 22 4.45 -22.45 16.18
CA ARG A 22 5.61 -21.55 16.27
C ARG A 22 5.71 -20.56 15.10
N ARG A 23 5.34 -20.98 13.89
CA ARG A 23 5.40 -20.12 12.69
C ARG A 23 4.26 -19.11 12.70
N ALA A 24 3.07 -19.52 13.12
CA ALA A 24 1.95 -18.60 13.31
C ALA A 24 2.27 -17.51 14.33
N GLN A 25 2.97 -17.85 15.42
CA GLN A 25 3.43 -16.86 16.40
C GLN A 25 4.47 -15.88 15.82
N GLN A 26 5.33 -16.32 14.91
CA GLN A 26 6.28 -15.44 14.23
C GLN A 26 5.56 -14.44 13.32
N ILE A 27 4.58 -14.91 12.53
CA ILE A 27 3.75 -14.05 11.68
C ILE A 27 2.95 -13.04 12.53
N GLY A 28 2.46 -13.45 13.69
CA GLY A 28 1.74 -12.58 14.62
C GLY A 28 2.55 -11.39 15.18
N LYS A 29 3.88 -11.41 15.03
CA LYS A 29 4.76 -10.29 15.41
C LYS A 29 4.90 -9.24 14.32
N VAL A 30 4.46 -9.54 13.11
CA VAL A 30 4.47 -8.58 11.99
C VAL A 30 3.41 -7.52 12.22
N GLU A 31 3.83 -6.29 12.34
CA GLU A 31 2.92 -5.17 12.50
C GLU A 31 2.70 -4.42 11.20
N GLY A 32 1.52 -3.86 11.06
CA GLY A 32 1.13 -3.10 9.90
C GLY A 32 0.31 -1.87 10.20
N GLY A 33 0.68 -0.77 9.54
CA GLY A 33 -0.05 0.48 9.62
C GLY A 33 -1.13 0.61 8.55
N PRO A 34 -2.20 1.37 8.85
CA PRO A 34 -3.25 1.67 7.88
C PRO A 34 -2.82 2.73 6.88
N GLY A 35 -3.64 2.87 5.83
CA GLY A 35 -3.48 3.93 4.84
C GLY A 35 -4.81 4.29 4.20
N TRP A 36 -5.09 5.59 4.10
CA TRP A 36 -6.14 6.10 3.25
C TRP A 36 -5.57 6.49 1.89
N ARG A 37 -6.33 6.22 0.85
CA ARG A 37 -5.99 6.60 -0.51
C ARG A 37 -7.18 7.30 -1.15
N VAL A 38 -6.95 8.43 -1.83
CA VAL A 38 -7.93 9.09 -2.67
C VAL A 38 -7.55 8.94 -4.13
N ARG A 39 -8.51 8.57 -4.97
CA ARG A 39 -8.36 8.57 -6.43
C ARG A 39 -9.27 9.64 -7.02
N ARG A 40 -8.79 10.30 -8.07
CA ARG A 40 -9.52 11.37 -8.75
C ARG A 40 -9.32 11.32 -10.25
N ALA A 41 -10.36 11.69 -10.96
CA ALA A 41 -10.31 11.90 -12.40
C ALA A 41 -10.81 13.29 -12.75
N PHE A 42 -10.21 13.85 -13.79
CA PHE A 42 -10.61 15.13 -14.38
C PHE A 42 -10.76 14.93 -15.89
N PRO A 43 -11.78 15.54 -16.52
CA PRO A 43 -12.05 15.34 -17.96
C PRO A 43 -10.90 15.82 -18.85
N GLN A 44 -10.13 16.80 -18.37
CA GLN A 44 -9.04 17.45 -19.09
C GLN A 44 -7.78 17.49 -18.23
N ALA A 45 -6.63 17.66 -18.89
CA ALA A 45 -5.38 17.93 -18.21
C ALA A 45 -5.49 19.19 -17.33
N ILE A 46 -4.99 19.11 -16.13
CA ILE A 46 -5.02 20.20 -15.16
C ILE A 46 -3.63 20.76 -14.92
N ALA A 47 -3.53 22.09 -14.90
CA ALA A 47 -2.30 22.75 -14.49
C ALA A 47 -2.07 22.61 -12.98
N THR A 48 -0.85 22.26 -12.59
CA THR A 48 -0.45 22.12 -11.18
C THR A 48 0.73 23.01 -10.88
N ARG A 49 0.94 23.36 -9.62
CA ARG A 49 2.11 24.14 -9.18
C ARG A 49 3.43 23.37 -9.33
N VAL A 50 3.38 22.05 -9.42
CA VAL A 50 4.54 21.17 -9.54
C VAL A 50 5.02 20.98 -10.99
N GLY A 51 4.37 21.62 -11.95
CA GLY A 51 4.73 21.57 -13.36
C GLY A 51 4.14 20.36 -14.11
N PRO A 52 4.27 20.34 -15.45
CA PRO A 52 3.59 19.36 -16.30
C PRO A 52 4.30 18.00 -16.38
N GLN A 53 5.55 17.89 -15.97
CA GLN A 53 6.39 16.72 -16.28
C GLN A 53 6.63 15.76 -15.11
N TRP A 54 6.06 15.99 -13.95
CA TRP A 54 6.24 15.06 -12.83
C TRP A 54 5.21 13.93 -12.82
N ASN A 55 5.64 12.76 -12.42
CA ASN A 55 4.84 11.54 -12.40
C ASN A 55 4.41 11.13 -10.99
N ALA A 56 5.27 11.39 -10.01
CA ALA A 56 5.03 11.13 -8.60
C ALA A 56 5.80 12.12 -7.73
N ALA A 57 5.25 12.41 -6.57
CA ALA A 57 5.89 13.25 -5.56
C ALA A 57 5.64 12.69 -4.15
N HIS A 58 6.65 12.79 -3.31
CA HIS A 58 6.53 12.62 -1.87
C HIS A 58 6.70 13.97 -1.19
N GLY A 59 5.97 14.19 -0.12
CA GLY A 59 5.98 15.47 0.59
C GLY A 59 5.80 15.31 2.10
N THR A 60 5.99 16.42 2.78
CA THR A 60 5.87 16.53 4.25
C THR A 60 4.51 17.08 4.68
N HIS A 61 3.52 17.15 3.79
CA HIS A 61 2.20 17.61 4.15
C HIS A 61 1.55 16.64 5.16
N HIS A 62 1.01 17.17 6.26
CA HIS A 62 0.53 16.36 7.39
C HIS A 62 -0.52 15.31 7.02
N ARG A 63 -1.35 15.55 5.99
CA ARG A 63 -2.38 14.61 5.52
C ARG A 63 -1.94 13.76 4.34
N ILE A 64 -1.21 14.33 3.38
CA ILE A 64 -0.80 13.64 2.15
C ILE A 64 0.71 13.45 2.16
N ALA A 65 1.14 12.19 2.19
CA ALA A 65 2.54 11.82 2.10
C ALA A 65 3.01 11.59 0.66
N GLY A 66 2.10 11.19 -0.24
CA GLY A 66 2.44 10.89 -1.62
C GLY A 66 1.35 11.23 -2.61
N LEU A 67 1.76 11.64 -3.80
CA LEU A 67 0.89 11.88 -4.96
C LEU A 67 1.47 11.15 -6.17
N ALA A 68 0.60 10.53 -6.96
CA ALA A 68 0.98 9.95 -8.24
C ALA A 68 0.01 10.42 -9.32
N ARG A 69 0.57 10.83 -10.46
CA ARG A 69 -0.17 11.16 -11.66
C ARG A 69 -0.34 9.89 -12.49
N GLU A 70 -1.48 9.24 -12.34
CA GLU A 70 -1.75 7.94 -12.97
C GLU A 70 -1.83 8.04 -14.50
N SER A 71 -2.26 9.19 -15.03
CA SER A 71 -2.32 9.48 -16.46
C SER A 71 -0.95 9.62 -17.12
N SER A 72 0.13 9.81 -16.35
CA SER A 72 1.50 9.86 -16.89
C SER A 72 2.08 8.48 -17.22
N LYS A 73 1.44 7.41 -16.80
CA LYS A 73 1.89 6.03 -17.07
C LYS A 73 1.65 5.66 -18.53
N PRO A 74 2.54 4.85 -19.16
CA PRO A 74 2.36 4.39 -20.53
C PRO A 74 0.99 3.72 -20.74
N GLY A 75 0.34 4.03 -21.86
CA GLY A 75 -0.96 3.45 -22.24
C GLY A 75 -2.16 4.00 -21.46
N ARG A 76 -2.01 5.04 -20.64
CA ARG A 76 -3.08 5.61 -19.81
C ARG A 76 -3.48 7.03 -20.20
N GLY A 77 -3.44 7.38 -21.46
CA GLY A 77 -3.88 8.68 -21.96
C GLY A 77 -5.38 8.94 -21.83
N GLY A 78 -5.80 10.15 -22.19
CA GLY A 78 -7.20 10.60 -22.32
C GLY A 78 -7.73 11.33 -21.11
N ILE A 79 -7.92 10.68 -19.97
CA ILE A 79 -8.47 11.27 -18.74
C ILE A 79 -7.34 11.53 -17.76
N GLU A 80 -7.29 12.73 -17.18
CA GLU A 80 -6.34 13.07 -16.15
C GLU A 80 -6.69 12.35 -14.82
N ARG A 81 -5.77 11.51 -14.31
CA ARG A 81 -6.01 10.68 -13.12
C ARG A 81 -4.90 10.86 -12.11
N TRP A 82 -5.31 10.95 -10.85
CA TRP A 82 -4.42 11.18 -9.73
C TRP A 82 -4.74 10.24 -8.57
N THR A 83 -3.69 9.75 -7.92
CA THR A 83 -3.80 9.03 -6.66
C THR A 83 -3.07 9.83 -5.58
N GLY A 84 -3.75 10.11 -4.47
CA GLY A 84 -3.15 10.67 -3.26
C GLY A 84 -3.12 9.63 -2.16
N GLN A 85 -1.96 9.49 -1.50
CA GLN A 85 -1.79 8.63 -0.34
C GLN A 85 -1.71 9.48 0.92
N ALA A 86 -2.53 9.18 1.91
CA ALA A 86 -2.44 9.82 3.21
C ALA A 86 -1.17 9.40 3.95
N SER A 87 -0.69 10.25 4.85
CA SER A 87 0.39 9.88 5.77
C SER A 87 -0.06 8.78 6.72
N ALA A 88 0.88 7.96 7.18
CA ALA A 88 0.59 6.85 8.10
C ALA A 88 0.00 7.36 9.42
N ALA A 89 0.58 8.42 9.99
CA ALA A 89 0.10 9.02 11.24
C ALA A 89 -1.34 9.52 11.12
N TRP A 90 -1.62 10.30 10.07
CA TRP A 90 -2.97 10.81 9.83
C TRP A 90 -3.97 9.67 9.53
N SER A 91 -3.54 8.62 8.82
CA SER A 91 -4.38 7.46 8.53
C SER A 91 -4.74 6.67 9.79
N LEU A 92 -3.82 6.58 10.74
CA LEU A 92 -4.06 5.93 12.03
C LEU A 92 -5.05 6.73 12.87
N GLU A 93 -4.86 8.05 12.98
CA GLU A 93 -5.75 8.96 13.71
C GLU A 93 -7.19 8.92 13.19
N HIS A 94 -7.34 8.78 11.87
CA HIS A 94 -8.62 8.82 11.18
C HIS A 94 -9.08 7.46 10.63
N LEU A 95 -8.61 6.37 11.24
CA LEU A 95 -8.86 5.02 10.73
C LEU A 95 -10.35 4.67 10.69
N GLU A 96 -11.11 5.09 11.68
CA GLU A 96 -12.53 4.77 11.80
C GLU A 96 -13.47 5.91 11.38
N ASP A 97 -12.92 7.02 10.87
CA ASP A 97 -13.74 8.09 10.28
C ASP A 97 -14.51 7.56 9.04
N ASP A 98 -15.64 8.16 8.76
CA ASP A 98 -16.46 7.83 7.59
C ASP A 98 -15.79 8.26 6.27
N ALA A 99 -16.08 7.52 5.20
CA ALA A 99 -15.47 7.75 3.90
C ALA A 99 -15.78 9.15 3.31
N PRO A 100 -17.00 9.71 3.38
CA PRO A 100 -17.28 11.05 2.89
C PRO A 100 -16.44 12.13 3.57
N ARG A 101 -16.28 12.03 4.89
CA ARG A 101 -15.46 12.97 5.67
C ARG A 101 -13.98 12.89 5.29
N ILE A 102 -13.46 11.69 5.14
CA ILE A 102 -12.08 11.45 4.68
C ILE A 102 -11.90 12.00 3.27
N GLN A 103 -12.83 11.74 2.37
CA GLN A 103 -12.78 12.24 1.00
C GLN A 103 -12.68 13.76 0.97
N ALA A 104 -13.52 14.47 1.69
CA ALA A 104 -13.50 15.93 1.77
C ALA A 104 -12.14 16.45 2.29
N LYS A 105 -11.62 15.86 3.39
CA LYS A 105 -10.33 16.22 3.96
C LYS A 105 -9.16 15.98 2.97
N MET A 106 -9.17 14.86 2.25
CA MET A 106 -8.12 14.52 1.29
C MET A 106 -8.21 15.33 0.00
N LEU A 107 -9.41 15.67 -0.47
CA LEU A 107 -9.61 16.58 -1.60
C LEU A 107 -9.07 17.98 -1.29
N LYS A 108 -9.36 18.49 -0.10
CA LYS A 108 -8.80 19.76 0.37
C LYS A 108 -7.28 19.73 0.43
N ALA A 109 -6.71 18.71 1.06
CA ALA A 109 -5.26 18.54 1.17
C ALA A 109 -4.56 18.45 -0.20
N PHE A 110 -5.17 17.78 -1.17
CA PHE A 110 -4.63 17.76 -2.53
C PHE A 110 -4.62 19.15 -3.17
N SER A 111 -5.69 19.91 -3.03
CA SER A 111 -5.76 21.27 -3.57
C SER A 111 -4.71 22.16 -2.90
N GLU A 112 -4.46 21.99 -1.60
CA GLU A 112 -3.40 22.69 -0.87
C GLU A 112 -2.01 22.38 -1.42
N VAL A 113 -1.72 21.11 -1.69
CA VAL A 113 -0.41 20.66 -2.19
C VAL A 113 -0.21 20.99 -3.67
N THR A 114 -1.21 20.73 -4.52
CA THR A 114 -1.06 20.84 -5.98
C THR A 114 -1.45 22.21 -6.55
N GLY A 115 -2.23 22.99 -5.80
CA GLY A 115 -2.86 24.23 -6.29
C GLY A 115 -4.07 24.00 -7.18
N VAL A 116 -4.46 22.75 -7.46
CA VAL A 116 -5.62 22.41 -8.28
C VAL A 116 -6.91 22.70 -7.54
N ARG A 117 -7.74 23.56 -8.13
CA ARG A 117 -9.07 23.94 -7.58
C ARG A 117 -10.23 23.39 -8.41
N ALA A 118 -9.93 22.75 -9.54
CA ALA A 118 -10.96 22.13 -10.37
C ALA A 118 -11.66 21.01 -9.62
N GLU A 119 -12.95 20.92 -9.77
CA GLU A 119 -13.73 19.80 -9.24
C GLU A 119 -13.47 18.55 -10.07
N PRO A 120 -13.16 17.42 -9.44
CA PRO A 120 -12.99 16.17 -10.15
C PRO A 120 -14.33 15.66 -10.69
N SER A 121 -14.33 15.10 -11.88
CA SER A 121 -15.50 14.37 -12.42
C SER A 121 -15.77 13.05 -11.68
N HIS A 122 -14.75 12.53 -11.01
CA HIS A 122 -14.86 11.35 -10.16
C HIS A 122 -13.87 11.46 -9.00
N ALA A 123 -14.34 11.14 -7.80
CA ALA A 123 -13.49 11.04 -6.61
C ALA A 123 -13.97 9.89 -5.73
N GLU A 124 -13.03 9.09 -5.27
CA GLU A 124 -13.31 8.01 -4.32
C GLU A 124 -12.16 7.85 -3.33
N VAL A 125 -12.47 7.37 -2.14
CA VAL A 125 -11.47 7.01 -1.12
C VAL A 125 -11.55 5.53 -0.78
N HIS A 126 -10.39 4.99 -0.45
CA HIS A 126 -10.28 3.61 0.00
C HIS A 126 -9.46 3.53 1.29
N ARG A 127 -9.97 2.76 2.25
CA ARG A 127 -9.31 2.48 3.52
C ARG A 127 -8.58 1.15 3.44
N TRP A 128 -7.26 1.20 3.60
CA TRP A 128 -6.41 0.03 3.77
C TRP A 128 -6.09 -0.13 5.26
N ARG A 129 -6.58 -1.16 5.90
CA ARG A 129 -6.24 -1.43 7.31
C ARG A 129 -4.81 -1.90 7.48
N TYR A 130 -4.25 -2.53 6.45
CA TYR A 130 -2.89 -3.06 6.42
C TYR A 130 -2.20 -2.56 5.14
N ALA A 131 -1.86 -1.28 5.11
CA ALA A 131 -1.30 -0.64 3.92
C ALA A 131 0.21 -0.82 3.80
N GLN A 132 0.90 -0.88 4.93
CA GLN A 132 2.35 -0.86 4.97
C GLN A 132 2.87 -1.68 6.16
N THR A 133 3.96 -2.42 5.99
CA THR A 133 4.68 -3.08 7.10
C THR A 133 5.42 -2.04 7.91
N THR A 134 5.15 -1.97 9.22
CA THR A 134 5.87 -1.13 10.17
C THR A 134 6.93 -1.92 10.90
N THR A 135 6.61 -3.16 11.26
CA THR A 135 7.56 -4.10 11.88
C THR A 135 7.60 -5.38 11.04
N PRO A 136 8.62 -5.56 10.19
CA PRO A 136 8.76 -6.77 9.38
C PRO A 136 9.12 -7.98 10.22
N LEU A 137 8.99 -9.16 9.64
CA LEU A 137 9.36 -10.43 10.26
C LEU A 137 10.84 -10.51 10.65
N GLY A 138 11.72 -9.83 9.89
CA GLY A 138 13.18 -9.87 10.07
C GLY A 138 13.85 -11.11 9.46
N ALA A 139 13.14 -11.87 8.63
CA ALA A 139 13.65 -12.98 7.84
C ALA A 139 13.05 -12.92 6.43
N SER A 140 13.76 -13.41 5.43
CA SER A 140 13.29 -13.33 4.04
C SER A 140 12.02 -14.16 3.79
N HIS A 141 11.86 -15.27 4.50
CA HIS A 141 10.71 -16.17 4.38
C HIS A 141 10.56 -17.04 5.63
N LEU A 142 9.47 -17.77 5.69
CA LEU A 142 9.27 -18.89 6.61
C LEU A 142 9.18 -20.19 5.83
N TRP A 143 9.95 -21.20 6.20
CA TRP A 143 9.92 -22.53 5.60
C TRP A 143 9.90 -23.61 6.67
N ASP A 144 9.00 -24.57 6.53
CA ASP A 144 8.94 -25.79 7.35
C ASP A 144 9.06 -27.01 6.44
N ALA A 145 10.30 -27.52 6.31
CA ALA A 145 10.61 -28.67 5.48
C ALA A 145 9.85 -29.95 5.88
N LYS A 146 9.48 -30.09 7.17
CA LYS A 146 8.74 -31.28 7.64
C LYS A 146 7.31 -31.33 7.14
N SER A 147 6.64 -30.19 7.09
CA SER A 147 5.28 -30.10 6.59
C SER A 147 5.21 -29.73 5.10
N GLY A 148 6.31 -29.29 4.50
CA GLY A 148 6.36 -28.79 3.13
C GLY A 148 5.56 -27.50 2.95
N ILE A 149 5.49 -26.66 3.99
CA ILE A 149 4.73 -25.40 3.98
C ILE A 149 5.68 -24.22 4.15
N GLY A 150 5.51 -23.21 3.29
CA GLY A 150 6.24 -21.96 3.36
C GLY A 150 5.34 -20.73 3.30
N ALA A 151 5.85 -19.61 3.83
CA ALA A 151 5.20 -18.30 3.72
C ALA A 151 6.23 -17.24 3.35
N CYS A 152 5.85 -16.37 2.42
CA CYS A 152 6.67 -15.24 1.95
C CYS A 152 5.79 -14.05 1.62
N GLY A 153 6.41 -12.89 1.51
CA GLY A 153 5.76 -11.64 1.16
C GLY A 153 6.63 -10.46 1.54
N ASP A 154 6.25 -9.26 1.12
CA ASP A 154 6.94 -8.02 1.49
C ASP A 154 7.09 -7.89 3.01
N TRP A 155 6.09 -8.29 3.78
CA TRP A 155 6.04 -8.25 5.24
C TRP A 155 7.18 -9.05 5.93
N CYS A 156 7.83 -9.93 5.23
CA CYS A 156 9.00 -10.66 5.75
C CYS A 156 10.21 -9.74 5.90
N ILE A 157 10.44 -8.85 4.92
CA ILE A 157 11.63 -8.03 4.77
C ILE A 157 11.34 -6.56 5.05
N GLY A 158 10.24 -6.04 4.48
CA GLY A 158 9.90 -4.63 4.55
C GLY A 158 8.51 -4.30 4.02
N HIS A 159 8.41 -3.37 3.07
CA HIS A 159 7.13 -2.93 2.51
C HIS A 159 7.19 -2.57 1.02
N ARG A 160 8.29 -2.87 0.35
CA ARG A 160 8.50 -2.59 -1.07
C ARG A 160 8.06 -3.76 -1.94
N VAL A 161 7.80 -3.50 -3.21
CA VAL A 161 7.48 -4.55 -4.19
C VAL A 161 8.68 -5.50 -4.35
N GLU A 162 9.90 -4.95 -4.32
CA GLU A 162 11.16 -5.70 -4.39
C GLU A 162 11.29 -6.65 -3.20
N ASP A 163 10.87 -6.25 -2.01
CA ASP A 163 10.90 -7.09 -0.82
C ASP A 163 10.01 -8.33 -0.99
N ALA A 164 8.85 -8.18 -1.64
CA ALA A 164 7.98 -9.31 -1.97
C ALA A 164 8.64 -10.26 -2.98
N PHE A 165 9.32 -9.72 -4.00
CA PHE A 165 10.03 -10.52 -4.99
C PHE A 165 11.19 -11.31 -4.36
N VAL A 166 12.04 -10.63 -3.58
CA VAL A 166 13.18 -11.26 -2.88
C VAL A 166 12.69 -12.34 -1.93
N SER A 167 11.67 -12.05 -1.14
CA SER A 167 11.07 -13.01 -0.21
C SER A 167 10.55 -14.27 -0.93
N GLY A 168 9.89 -14.11 -2.06
CA GLY A 168 9.40 -15.23 -2.86
C GLY A 168 10.53 -16.06 -3.48
N LEU A 169 11.56 -15.41 -3.98
CA LEU A 169 12.74 -16.07 -4.55
C LEU A 169 13.48 -16.90 -3.48
N GLU A 170 13.72 -16.31 -2.32
CA GLU A 170 14.40 -16.98 -1.21
C GLU A 170 13.60 -18.20 -0.71
N LEU A 171 12.27 -18.08 -0.62
CA LEU A 171 11.43 -19.24 -0.28
C LEU A 171 11.53 -20.33 -1.34
N ALA A 172 11.49 -19.98 -2.63
CA ALA A 172 11.60 -20.95 -3.71
C ALA A 172 12.94 -21.71 -3.67
N LEU A 173 14.05 -21.00 -3.44
CA LEU A 173 15.36 -21.61 -3.29
C LEU A 173 15.48 -22.51 -2.05
N ALA A 174 14.84 -22.14 -0.94
CA ALA A 174 14.85 -22.95 0.28
C ALA A 174 13.98 -24.20 0.17
N ALA A 175 13.05 -24.26 -0.79
CA ALA A 175 12.14 -25.38 -1.01
C ALA A 175 12.64 -26.39 -2.04
N LEU A 176 13.76 -26.08 -2.75
CA LEU A 176 14.44 -27.00 -3.67
C LEU A 176 15.26 -28.04 -2.93
#